data_f8327e9e309ae1a46248a3e07abe96dd
#
_entry.id   f8327e9e309ae1a46248a3e07abe96dd
#
_cell.length_a   1.000
_cell.length_b   1.000
_cell.length_c   1.000
_cell.angle_alpha   90.00
_cell.angle_beta   90.00
_cell.angle_gamma   90.00
#
_symmetry.space_group_name_H-M   'P 1'
#
loop_
_entity.id
_entity.type
_entity.pdbx_description
1 polymer ?
#
loop_
_entity_poly.entity_id
_entity_poly.type
_entity_poly.pdbx_seq_one_letter_code
_entity_poly.pdbx_strand_id
1 'polypeptide(L)'
;ILLKLIRTALWGPDRQALQSPPQWDKVLLLAGQQTVLGLVAEAVPSLPEQFRPDPQTMNRLRGVAMNICRSHSLLNRKVADLKTCLDSHDIHSVLFKGQGVALNYPNPLSRQCGDIDMYVGEKNFEKALRILLPDSKESASKYRHLKHFNVEQDGVHLEIHRIAEILPGLRKDRIFQKWTVQHLESDRVDKVEIGGTSVNLPPHQFNCLYIMNHAWHHFISGGIG
;
A
#
# COMPACT_ATOMS: atom_id res chain seq x y z
N ILE A 1 6.70 13.14 -19.87
CA ILE A 1 6.39 14.18 -18.87
C ILE A 1 6.00 13.56 -17.53
N LEU A 2 4.96 12.68 -17.46
CA LEU A 2 4.49 12.08 -16.20
C LEU A 2 5.63 11.43 -15.39
N LEU A 3 6.47 10.60 -16.00
CA LEU A 3 7.61 9.98 -15.32
C LEU A 3 8.62 11.01 -14.75
N LYS A 4 8.81 12.16 -15.42
CA LYS A 4 9.65 13.23 -14.89
C LYS A 4 9.03 13.88 -13.65
N LEU A 5 7.71 14.11 -13.65
CA LEU A 5 7.00 14.62 -12.47
C LEU A 5 7.08 13.65 -11.29
N ILE A 6 6.85 12.35 -11.53
CA ILE A 6 7.01 11.32 -10.50
C ILE A 6 8.45 11.31 -9.93
N ARG A 7 9.45 11.37 -10.80
CA ARG A 7 10.87 11.45 -10.35
C ARG A 7 11.13 12.70 -9.52
N THR A 8 10.61 13.85 -9.96
CA THR A 8 10.74 15.11 -9.22
C THR A 8 10.11 15.01 -7.82
N ALA A 9 8.92 14.40 -7.70
CA ALA A 9 8.25 14.22 -6.42
C ALA A 9 9.01 13.28 -5.48
N LEU A 10 9.63 12.20 -6.01
CA LEU A 10 10.27 11.16 -5.19
C LEU A 10 11.74 11.48 -4.88
N TRP A 11 12.47 12.14 -5.77
CA TRP A 11 13.92 12.31 -5.65
C TRP A 11 14.38 13.77 -5.79
N GLY A 12 13.44 14.72 -5.84
CA GLY A 12 13.73 16.13 -6.01
C GLY A 12 13.86 16.57 -7.46
N PRO A 13 14.03 17.88 -7.70
CA PRO A 13 14.06 18.46 -9.04
C PRO A 13 15.12 17.82 -9.93
N ASP A 14 14.69 17.33 -11.09
CA ASP A 14 15.60 16.77 -12.10
C ASP A 14 16.37 17.93 -12.77
N ARG A 15 17.69 17.74 -12.95
CA ARG A 15 18.53 18.67 -13.72
C ARG A 15 18.10 18.76 -15.20
N GLN A 16 17.39 17.75 -15.72
CA GLN A 16 16.79 17.79 -17.04
C GLN A 16 15.40 18.42 -16.97
N ALA A 17 15.35 19.75 -17.00
CA ALA A 17 14.11 20.52 -17.07
C ALA A 17 13.18 20.01 -18.17
N LEU A 18 11.87 20.22 -17.98
CA LEU A 18 10.88 20.00 -19.04
C LEU A 18 11.25 20.90 -20.23
N GLN A 19 11.30 20.30 -21.42
CA GLN A 19 11.65 21.03 -22.66
C GLN A 19 10.46 21.76 -23.27
N SER A 20 9.24 21.42 -22.85
CA SER A 20 7.99 22.00 -23.33
C SER A 20 6.90 21.95 -22.25
N PRO A 21 5.91 22.85 -22.30
CA PRO A 21 4.77 22.84 -21.40
C PRO A 21 4.03 21.50 -21.44
N PRO A 22 3.65 20.94 -20.27
CA PRO A 22 2.84 19.72 -20.22
C PRO A 22 1.44 19.92 -20.83
N GLN A 23 0.94 18.90 -21.53
CA GLN A 23 -0.48 18.80 -21.86
C GLN A 23 -1.21 18.28 -20.60
N TRP A 24 -1.59 19.21 -19.72
CA TRP A 24 -2.06 18.89 -18.37
C TRP A 24 -3.24 17.94 -18.35
N ASP A 25 -4.21 18.07 -19.27
CA ASP A 25 -5.36 17.15 -19.33
C ASP A 25 -4.91 15.69 -19.53
N LYS A 26 -3.96 15.45 -20.43
CA LYS A 26 -3.41 14.12 -20.67
C LYS A 26 -2.57 13.62 -19.50
N VAL A 27 -1.78 14.50 -18.90
CA VAL A 27 -0.96 14.15 -17.72
C VAL A 27 -1.84 13.74 -16.56
N LEU A 28 -2.89 14.52 -16.26
CA LEU A 28 -3.79 14.24 -15.16
C LEU A 28 -4.66 13.02 -15.40
N LEU A 29 -5.12 12.81 -16.66
CA LEU A 29 -5.84 11.58 -17.03
C LEU A 29 -4.97 10.34 -16.76
N LEU A 30 -3.74 10.33 -17.30
CA LEU A 30 -2.82 9.21 -17.13
C LEU A 30 -2.41 9.03 -15.65
N ALA A 31 -2.15 10.12 -14.94
CA ALA A 31 -1.83 10.08 -13.52
C ALA A 31 -2.99 9.52 -12.67
N GLY A 32 -4.23 9.82 -13.06
CA GLY A 32 -5.44 9.25 -12.44
C GLY A 32 -5.53 7.75 -12.68
N GLN A 33 -5.36 7.30 -13.91
CA GLN A 33 -5.35 5.87 -14.27
C GLN A 33 -4.25 5.08 -13.55
N GLN A 34 -3.10 5.71 -13.31
CA GLN A 34 -1.95 5.10 -12.65
C GLN A 34 -1.90 5.36 -11.13
N THR A 35 -2.94 5.97 -10.55
CA THR A 35 -3.05 6.27 -9.12
C THR A 35 -1.85 7.06 -8.55
N VAL A 36 -1.30 8.01 -9.33
CA VAL A 36 -0.13 8.82 -8.96
C VAL A 36 -0.41 10.33 -8.94
N LEU A 37 -1.68 10.75 -8.86
CA LEU A 37 -2.07 12.15 -8.81
C LEU A 37 -1.46 12.90 -7.62
N GLY A 38 -1.30 12.23 -6.47
CA GLY A 38 -0.65 12.80 -5.30
C GLY A 38 0.81 13.19 -5.59
N LEU A 39 1.58 12.32 -6.27
CA LEU A 39 2.95 12.62 -6.68
C LEU A 39 3.01 13.76 -7.71
N VAL A 40 2.07 13.80 -8.64
CA VAL A 40 1.97 14.93 -9.60
C VAL A 40 1.73 16.24 -8.85
N ALA A 41 0.84 16.25 -7.86
CA ALA A 41 0.58 17.44 -7.05
C ALA A 41 1.82 17.90 -6.27
N GLU A 42 2.61 16.99 -5.73
CA GLU A 42 3.89 17.29 -5.04
C GLU A 42 4.94 17.88 -5.99
N ALA A 43 4.98 17.44 -7.25
CA ALA A 43 5.97 17.89 -8.21
C ALA A 43 5.69 19.31 -8.75
N VAL A 44 4.40 19.69 -8.89
CA VAL A 44 3.99 20.93 -9.56
C VAL A 44 4.62 22.20 -8.97
N PRO A 45 4.70 22.40 -7.64
CA PRO A 45 5.31 23.61 -7.05
C PRO A 45 6.76 23.85 -7.46
N SER A 46 7.51 22.77 -7.77
CA SER A 46 8.92 22.86 -8.19
C SER A 46 9.11 23.19 -9.67
N LEU A 47 8.04 23.21 -10.46
CA LEU A 47 8.10 23.55 -11.87
C LEU A 47 8.25 25.07 -12.08
N PRO A 48 8.97 25.51 -13.14
CA PRO A 48 8.88 26.88 -13.62
C PRO A 48 7.44 27.31 -13.88
N GLU A 49 7.11 28.57 -13.62
CA GLU A 49 5.74 29.09 -13.69
C GLU A 49 5.06 28.82 -15.04
N GLN A 50 5.80 29.04 -16.14
CA GLN A 50 5.31 28.79 -17.50
C GLN A 50 4.97 27.32 -17.81
N PHE A 51 5.36 26.38 -16.95
CA PHE A 51 5.08 24.95 -17.10
C PHE A 51 4.01 24.44 -16.14
N ARG A 52 3.58 25.29 -15.19
CA ARG A 52 2.51 24.93 -14.24
C ARG A 52 1.15 24.88 -14.94
N PRO A 53 0.20 24.11 -14.43
CA PRO A 53 -1.17 24.15 -14.94
C PRO A 53 -1.82 25.51 -14.68
N ASP A 54 -2.85 25.84 -15.46
CA ASP A 54 -3.69 27.00 -15.24
C ASP A 54 -4.32 26.99 -13.84
N PRO A 55 -4.83 28.17 -13.34
CA PRO A 55 -5.36 28.25 -11.99
C PRO A 55 -6.53 27.31 -11.70
N GLN A 56 -7.40 27.02 -12.68
CA GLN A 56 -8.54 26.12 -12.49
C GLN A 56 -8.05 24.68 -12.33
N THR A 57 -7.17 24.22 -13.21
CA THR A 57 -6.54 22.90 -13.15
C THR A 57 -5.73 22.74 -11.86
N MET A 58 -5.00 23.80 -11.45
CA MET A 58 -4.27 23.82 -10.18
C MET A 58 -5.20 23.62 -8.98
N ASN A 59 -6.34 24.27 -8.94
CA ASN A 59 -7.31 24.16 -7.84
C ASN A 59 -7.93 22.75 -7.81
N ARG A 60 -8.24 22.16 -8.96
CA ARG A 60 -8.69 20.75 -9.05
C ARG A 60 -7.64 19.78 -8.49
N LEU A 61 -6.38 19.95 -8.89
CA LEU A 61 -5.28 19.10 -8.44
C LEU A 61 -5.05 19.22 -6.92
N ARG A 62 -5.13 20.44 -6.36
CA ARG A 62 -5.07 20.67 -4.91
C ARG A 62 -6.21 19.96 -4.19
N GLY A 63 -7.43 20.02 -4.70
CA GLY A 63 -8.59 19.31 -4.14
C GLY A 63 -8.37 17.81 -4.12
N VAL A 64 -7.86 17.23 -5.20
CA VAL A 64 -7.51 15.81 -5.28
C VAL A 64 -6.42 15.45 -4.28
N ALA A 65 -5.34 16.23 -4.18
CA ALA A 65 -4.26 16.01 -3.23
C ALA A 65 -4.75 16.02 -1.77
N MET A 66 -5.63 16.98 -1.43
CA MET A 66 -6.26 17.03 -0.11
C MET A 66 -7.11 15.78 0.20
N ASN A 67 -7.85 15.28 -0.77
CA ASN A 67 -8.65 14.06 -0.61
C ASN A 67 -7.75 12.82 -0.43
N ILE A 68 -6.65 12.70 -1.20
CA ILE A 68 -5.65 11.65 -1.03
C ILE A 68 -5.07 11.68 0.39
N CYS A 69 -4.66 12.85 0.86
CA CYS A 69 -4.12 13.05 2.20
C CYS A 69 -5.13 12.64 3.30
N ARG A 70 -6.41 13.03 3.16
CA ARG A 70 -7.48 12.66 4.10
C ARG A 70 -7.73 11.15 4.11
N SER A 71 -7.81 10.52 2.94
CA SER A 71 -7.98 9.07 2.81
C SER A 71 -6.80 8.32 3.43
N HIS A 72 -5.58 8.76 3.14
CA HIS A 72 -4.37 8.15 3.72
C HIS A 72 -4.36 8.27 5.26
N SER A 73 -4.74 9.44 5.79
CA SER A 73 -4.83 9.66 7.24
C SER A 73 -5.92 8.80 7.90
N LEU A 74 -7.04 8.55 7.19
CA LEU A 74 -8.06 7.61 7.65
C LEU A 74 -7.51 6.18 7.69
N LEU A 75 -6.86 5.73 6.63
CA LEU A 75 -6.24 4.41 6.57
C LEU A 75 -5.19 4.21 7.66
N ASN A 76 -4.37 5.24 7.96
CA ASN A 76 -3.40 5.17 9.07
C ASN A 76 -4.08 4.92 10.42
N ARG A 77 -5.21 5.58 10.71
CA ARG A 77 -5.99 5.31 11.93
C ARG A 77 -6.54 3.89 11.94
N LYS A 78 -7.10 3.43 10.81
CA LYS A 78 -7.62 2.05 10.69
C LYS A 78 -6.53 0.99 10.85
N VAL A 79 -5.30 1.23 10.36
CA VAL A 79 -4.14 0.37 10.63
C VAL A 79 -3.86 0.30 12.13
N ALA A 80 -3.86 1.45 12.81
CA ALA A 80 -3.64 1.51 14.25
C ALA A 80 -4.72 0.76 15.05
N ASP A 81 -6.00 0.95 14.69
CA ASP A 81 -7.14 0.27 15.32
C ASP A 81 -7.04 -1.25 15.11
N LEU A 82 -6.80 -1.69 13.87
CA LEU A 82 -6.64 -3.10 13.52
C LEU A 82 -5.46 -3.73 14.28
N LYS A 83 -4.30 -3.06 14.29
CA LYS A 83 -3.11 -3.52 15.01
C LYS A 83 -3.39 -3.67 16.50
N THR A 84 -4.01 -2.67 17.13
CA THR A 84 -4.39 -2.71 18.54
C THR A 84 -5.37 -3.85 18.84
N CYS A 85 -6.36 -4.04 17.98
CA CYS A 85 -7.31 -5.15 18.10
C CYS A 85 -6.60 -6.51 18.03
N LEU A 86 -5.72 -6.72 17.06
CA LEU A 86 -4.99 -7.98 16.91
C LEU A 86 -4.04 -8.24 18.08
N ASP A 87 -3.33 -7.21 18.56
CA ASP A 87 -2.42 -7.32 19.71
C ASP A 87 -3.15 -7.66 21.00
N SER A 88 -4.34 -7.09 21.24
CA SER A 88 -5.16 -7.40 22.42
C SER A 88 -5.60 -8.86 22.49
N HIS A 89 -5.46 -9.58 21.38
CA HIS A 89 -5.76 -11.00 21.25
C HIS A 89 -4.49 -11.87 21.05
N ASP A 90 -3.30 -11.36 21.32
CA ASP A 90 -2.02 -12.05 21.13
C ASP A 90 -1.83 -12.55 19.68
N ILE A 91 -2.28 -11.76 18.69
CA ILE A 91 -2.09 -12.04 17.28
C ILE A 91 -0.94 -11.19 16.75
N HIS A 92 0.20 -11.83 16.47
CA HIS A 92 1.28 -11.18 15.74
C HIS A 92 0.82 -10.80 14.33
N SER A 93 1.07 -9.56 13.94
CA SER A 93 0.66 -9.06 12.62
C SER A 93 1.73 -8.17 12.00
N VAL A 94 1.79 -8.16 10.67
CA VAL A 94 2.74 -7.38 9.88
C VAL A 94 1.99 -6.68 8.75
N LEU A 95 2.13 -5.36 8.64
CA LEU A 95 1.49 -4.56 7.62
C LEU A 95 2.26 -4.68 6.30
N PHE A 96 1.58 -5.11 5.25
CA PHE A 96 2.12 -5.18 3.90
C PHE A 96 1.79 -3.92 3.10
N LYS A 97 2.57 -3.66 2.05
CA LYS A 97 2.26 -2.66 1.01
C LYS A 97 1.80 -1.29 1.57
N GLY A 98 0.73 -0.75 1.03
CA GLY A 98 -0.04 0.42 1.46
C GLY A 98 0.76 1.48 2.21
N GLN A 99 0.39 1.70 3.46
CA GLN A 99 0.94 2.72 4.35
C GLN A 99 2.41 2.45 4.71
N GLY A 100 2.81 1.16 4.79
CA GLY A 100 4.21 0.78 5.05
C GLY A 100 5.15 1.24 3.93
N VAL A 101 4.74 1.06 2.66
CA VAL A 101 5.52 1.54 1.50
C VAL A 101 5.50 3.06 1.41
N ALA A 102 4.41 3.71 1.82
CA ALA A 102 4.30 5.16 1.79
C ALA A 102 5.39 5.85 2.62
N LEU A 103 5.89 5.22 3.68
CA LEU A 103 6.98 5.77 4.51
C LEU A 103 8.29 5.97 3.75
N ASN A 104 8.44 5.36 2.57
CA ASN A 104 9.60 5.60 1.69
C ASN A 104 9.41 6.81 0.76
N TYR A 105 8.24 7.46 0.79
CA TYR A 105 7.98 8.68 0.02
C TYR A 105 8.42 9.91 0.83
N PRO A 106 8.96 10.96 0.20
CA PRO A 106 9.26 12.22 0.89
C PRO A 106 8.05 12.80 1.64
N ASN A 107 6.87 12.67 1.05
CA ASN A 107 5.59 12.92 1.72
C ASN A 107 4.75 11.65 1.67
N PRO A 108 4.68 10.86 2.76
CA PRO A 108 3.89 9.63 2.81
C PRO A 108 2.42 9.81 2.44
N LEU A 109 1.83 10.97 2.78
CA LEU A 109 0.42 11.27 2.55
C LEU A 109 0.08 11.53 1.07
N SER A 110 1.07 11.67 0.20
CA SER A 110 0.85 11.81 -1.24
C SER A 110 0.64 10.47 -1.96
N ARG A 111 0.92 9.33 -1.29
CA ARG A 111 0.67 8.02 -1.86
C ARG A 111 -0.81 7.66 -1.79
N GLN A 112 -1.39 7.33 -2.94
CA GLN A 112 -2.76 6.79 -3.00
C GLN A 112 -2.74 5.33 -2.55
N CYS A 113 -3.44 5.04 -1.44
CA CYS A 113 -3.67 3.70 -0.92
C CYS A 113 -5.17 3.43 -0.96
N GLY A 114 -5.59 2.19 -1.24
CA GLY A 114 -7.01 1.80 -1.33
C GLY A 114 -7.44 0.82 -0.25
N ASP A 115 -6.52 0.01 0.22
CA ASP A 115 -6.74 -1.12 1.11
C ASP A 115 -5.70 -1.21 2.22
N ILE A 116 -5.94 -2.10 3.17
CA ILE A 116 -5.01 -2.45 4.24
C ILE A 116 -4.72 -3.94 4.15
N ASP A 117 -3.49 -4.28 3.78
CA ASP A 117 -3.01 -5.66 3.76
C ASP A 117 -2.35 -6.02 5.09
N MET A 118 -2.94 -6.90 5.87
CA MET A 118 -2.41 -7.31 7.17
C MET A 118 -2.10 -8.81 7.21
N TYR A 119 -0.83 -9.15 7.28
CA TYR A 119 -0.37 -10.52 7.48
C TYR A 119 -0.52 -10.93 8.94
N VAL A 120 -1.13 -12.08 9.19
CA VAL A 120 -1.30 -12.68 10.51
C VAL A 120 -0.70 -14.08 10.61
N GLY A 121 -0.34 -14.66 9.47
CA GLY A 121 0.22 -16.01 9.38
C GLY A 121 -0.83 -17.14 9.52
N GLU A 122 -0.43 -18.36 9.13
CA GLU A 122 -1.33 -19.51 9.12
C GLU A 122 -1.93 -19.83 10.48
N LYS A 123 -1.12 -19.73 11.54
CA LYS A 123 -1.51 -20.09 12.91
C LYS A 123 -2.59 -19.19 13.48
N ASN A 124 -2.56 -17.90 13.11
CA ASN A 124 -3.45 -16.89 13.65
C ASN A 124 -4.64 -16.58 12.74
N PHE A 125 -4.63 -17.03 11.50
CA PHE A 125 -5.59 -16.62 10.48
C PHE A 125 -7.05 -16.84 10.90
N GLU A 126 -7.38 -18.04 11.36
CA GLU A 126 -8.76 -18.32 11.80
C GLU A 126 -9.15 -17.54 13.06
N LYS A 127 -8.21 -17.35 14.00
CA LYS A 127 -8.45 -16.54 15.19
C LYS A 127 -8.74 -15.09 14.81
N ALA A 128 -7.94 -14.52 13.90
CA ALA A 128 -8.14 -13.17 13.38
C ALA A 128 -9.50 -13.01 12.70
N LEU A 129 -9.90 -13.95 11.83
CA LEU A 129 -11.20 -13.89 11.16
C LEU A 129 -12.37 -13.96 12.15
N ARG A 130 -12.31 -14.80 13.19
CA ARG A 130 -13.35 -14.85 14.23
C ARG A 130 -13.50 -13.55 15.00
N ILE A 131 -12.41 -12.82 15.22
CA ILE A 131 -12.41 -11.53 15.91
C ILE A 131 -12.96 -10.42 15.02
N LEU A 132 -12.56 -10.42 13.75
CA LEU A 132 -12.95 -9.37 12.80
C LEU A 132 -14.36 -9.57 12.22
N LEU A 133 -14.92 -10.79 12.33
CA LEU A 133 -16.24 -11.16 11.81
C LEU A 133 -17.08 -11.83 12.92
N PRO A 134 -17.36 -11.15 14.05
CA PRO A 134 -18.03 -11.77 15.20
C PRO A 134 -19.45 -12.25 14.88
N ASP A 135 -20.13 -11.59 13.95
CA ASP A 135 -21.50 -11.91 13.55
C ASP A 135 -21.58 -12.94 12.41
N SER A 136 -20.44 -13.44 11.92
CA SER A 136 -20.43 -14.43 10.85
C SER A 136 -20.95 -15.77 11.34
N LYS A 137 -21.99 -16.28 10.69
CA LYS A 137 -22.53 -17.63 10.93
C LYS A 137 -21.65 -18.73 10.35
N GLU A 138 -20.68 -18.37 9.50
CA GLU A 138 -19.77 -19.31 8.85
C GLU A 138 -18.55 -19.59 9.72
N SER A 139 -18.12 -20.85 9.76
CA SER A 139 -16.89 -21.21 10.46
C SER A 139 -15.67 -20.64 9.73
N ALA A 140 -14.80 -19.95 10.46
CA ALA A 140 -13.54 -19.44 9.93
C ALA A 140 -12.65 -20.53 9.30
N SER A 141 -12.82 -21.78 9.72
CA SER A 141 -12.10 -22.94 9.13
C SER A 141 -12.41 -23.19 7.66
N LYS A 142 -13.57 -22.73 7.15
CA LYS A 142 -13.93 -22.77 5.73
C LYS A 142 -12.93 -22.03 4.86
N TYR A 143 -12.25 -21.02 5.39
CA TYR A 143 -11.36 -20.13 4.67
C TYR A 143 -9.87 -20.52 4.75
N ARG A 144 -9.54 -21.64 5.38
CA ARG A 144 -8.15 -22.13 5.55
C ARG A 144 -7.37 -22.28 4.25
N HIS A 145 -8.04 -22.51 3.13
CA HIS A 145 -7.41 -22.72 1.83
C HIS A 145 -7.05 -21.41 1.12
N LEU A 146 -7.57 -20.28 1.60
CA LEU A 146 -7.35 -18.99 0.97
C LEU A 146 -5.96 -18.42 1.29
N LYS A 147 -5.40 -17.66 0.35
CA LYS A 147 -4.20 -16.86 0.57
C LYS A 147 -4.49 -15.73 1.54
N HIS A 148 -5.56 -15.00 1.32
CA HIS A 148 -6.09 -13.94 2.17
C HIS A 148 -7.62 -13.98 2.19
N PHE A 149 -8.20 -13.27 3.13
CA PHE A 149 -9.64 -13.06 3.21
C PHE A 149 -9.95 -11.56 3.28
N ASN A 150 -10.94 -11.12 2.49
CA ASN A 150 -11.35 -9.73 2.43
C ASN A 150 -12.42 -9.46 3.49
N VAL A 151 -12.18 -8.44 4.32
CA VAL A 151 -13.12 -7.92 5.32
C VAL A 151 -13.42 -6.48 4.97
N GLU A 152 -14.70 -6.13 4.92
CA GLU A 152 -15.13 -4.74 4.79
C GLU A 152 -15.45 -4.19 6.17
N GLN A 153 -14.78 -3.12 6.60
CA GLN A 153 -15.02 -2.52 7.90
C GLN A 153 -15.02 -0.98 7.80
N ASP A 154 -16.16 -0.37 8.13
CA ASP A 154 -16.36 1.09 8.09
C ASP A 154 -15.97 1.72 6.74
N GLY A 155 -16.27 1.06 5.63
CA GLY A 155 -15.95 1.50 4.27
C GLY A 155 -14.47 1.38 3.90
N VAL A 156 -13.69 0.57 4.64
CA VAL A 156 -12.29 0.26 4.34
C VAL A 156 -12.16 -1.23 4.04
N HIS A 157 -11.49 -1.56 2.93
CA HIS A 157 -11.14 -2.92 2.57
C HIS A 157 -9.91 -3.38 3.35
N LEU A 158 -10.06 -4.48 4.09
CA LEU A 158 -8.99 -5.13 4.81
C LEU A 158 -8.71 -6.49 4.16
N GLU A 159 -7.48 -6.72 3.73
CA GLU A 159 -7.00 -8.03 3.30
C GLU A 159 -6.22 -8.70 4.44
N ILE A 160 -6.83 -9.69 5.06
CA ILE A 160 -6.19 -10.46 6.13
C ILE A 160 -5.45 -11.64 5.50
N HIS A 161 -4.12 -11.58 5.50
CA HIS A 161 -3.26 -12.55 4.83
C HIS A 161 -2.88 -13.71 5.75
N ARG A 162 -3.18 -14.93 5.30
CA ARG A 162 -2.71 -16.17 5.88
C ARG A 162 -1.26 -16.47 5.47
N ILE A 163 -0.97 -16.25 4.19
CA ILE A 163 0.36 -16.37 3.58
C ILE A 163 0.63 -15.13 2.73
N ALA A 164 1.89 -14.80 2.49
CA ALA A 164 2.24 -13.61 1.74
C ALA A 164 1.90 -13.74 0.26
N GLU A 165 2.35 -14.82 -0.39
CA GLU A 165 2.11 -15.10 -1.81
C GLU A 165 2.22 -16.60 -2.08
N ILE A 166 1.72 -17.06 -3.22
CA ILE A 166 1.87 -18.43 -3.71
C ILE A 166 2.77 -18.41 -4.94
N LEU A 167 3.85 -19.16 -4.90
CA LEU A 167 4.77 -19.27 -6.02
C LEU A 167 4.45 -20.49 -6.90
N PRO A 168 4.64 -20.41 -8.22
CA PRO A 168 4.50 -21.56 -9.11
C PRO A 168 5.49 -22.68 -8.76
N GLY A 169 4.98 -23.89 -8.53
CA GLY A 169 5.75 -25.09 -8.26
C GLY A 169 5.99 -25.36 -6.77
N LEU A 170 5.55 -26.53 -6.32
CA LEU A 170 5.50 -26.96 -4.92
C LEU A 170 6.81 -26.76 -4.13
N ARG A 171 7.96 -27.05 -4.77
CA ARG A 171 9.27 -26.91 -4.11
C ARG A 171 9.63 -25.45 -3.87
N LYS A 172 9.40 -24.58 -4.86
CA LYS A 172 9.69 -23.13 -4.77
C LYS A 172 8.76 -22.49 -3.74
N ASP A 173 7.49 -22.81 -3.80
CA ASP A 173 6.51 -22.31 -2.86
C ASP A 173 6.85 -22.71 -1.42
N ARG A 174 7.17 -23.98 -1.16
CA ARG A 174 7.58 -24.43 0.19
C ARG A 174 8.82 -23.68 0.72
N ILE A 175 9.80 -23.40 -0.13
CA ILE A 175 10.99 -22.62 0.25
C ILE A 175 10.57 -21.19 0.58
N PHE A 176 9.72 -20.58 -0.24
CA PHE A 176 9.23 -19.23 -0.04
C PHE A 176 8.40 -19.11 1.24
N GLN A 177 7.48 -20.05 1.53
CA GLN A 177 6.71 -20.01 2.77
C GLN A 177 7.60 -20.12 4.02
N LYS A 178 8.61 -20.99 4.01
CA LYS A 178 9.60 -21.07 5.10
C LYS A 178 10.35 -19.74 5.28
N TRP A 179 10.79 -19.16 4.20
CA TRP A 179 11.50 -17.86 4.20
C TRP A 179 10.58 -16.74 4.70
N THR A 180 9.29 -16.74 4.31
CA THR A 180 8.27 -15.82 4.80
C THR A 180 8.13 -15.90 6.32
N VAL A 181 7.92 -17.09 6.86
CA VAL A 181 7.79 -17.29 8.32
C VAL A 181 9.04 -16.81 9.06
N GLN A 182 10.25 -17.12 8.56
CA GLN A 182 11.51 -16.68 9.16
C GLN A 182 11.68 -15.17 9.23
N HIS A 183 11.07 -14.41 8.30
CA HIS A 183 11.20 -12.96 8.25
C HIS A 183 10.04 -12.23 8.91
N LEU A 184 8.85 -12.79 8.86
CA LEU A 184 7.64 -12.10 9.32
C LEU A 184 7.16 -12.54 10.71
N GLU A 185 7.45 -13.78 11.13
CA GLU A 185 7.03 -14.32 12.43
C GLU A 185 8.20 -14.34 13.44
N SER A 186 9.17 -13.44 13.29
CA SER A 186 10.34 -13.31 14.16
C SER A 186 10.54 -11.84 14.56
N ASP A 187 11.47 -11.57 15.46
CA ASP A 187 11.86 -10.21 15.88
C ASP A 187 12.61 -9.42 14.79
N ARG A 188 12.67 -9.94 13.56
CA ARG A 188 13.33 -9.29 12.42
C ARG A 188 12.46 -8.26 11.71
N VAL A 189 11.21 -8.14 12.08
CA VAL A 189 10.30 -7.12 11.52
C VAL A 189 10.72 -5.72 11.94
N ASP A 190 10.62 -4.78 11.01
CA ASP A 190 10.85 -3.37 11.29
C ASP A 190 9.66 -2.80 12.07
N LYS A 191 9.91 -1.97 13.10
CA LYS A 191 8.84 -1.32 13.88
C LYS A 191 8.79 0.16 13.53
N VAL A 192 7.60 0.64 13.18
CA VAL A 192 7.35 2.03 12.79
C VAL A 192 6.08 2.56 13.45
N GLU A 193 5.98 3.88 13.61
CA GLU A 193 4.76 4.51 14.10
C GLU A 193 3.80 4.85 12.94
N ILE A 194 2.59 4.31 13.00
CA ILE A 194 1.49 4.63 12.06
C ILE A 194 0.23 4.89 12.88
N GLY A 195 -0.39 6.07 12.69
CA GLY A 195 -1.60 6.43 13.41
C GLY A 195 -1.46 6.49 14.95
N GLY A 196 -0.23 6.66 15.46
CA GLY A 196 0.07 6.69 16.90
C GLY A 196 0.24 5.29 17.53
N THR A 197 0.38 4.25 16.71
CA THR A 197 0.57 2.86 17.16
C THR A 197 1.83 2.28 16.52
N SER A 198 2.60 1.48 17.28
CA SER A 198 3.76 0.75 16.77
C SER A 198 3.30 -0.41 15.90
N VAL A 199 3.66 -0.37 14.62
CA VAL A 199 3.24 -1.33 13.60
C VAL A 199 4.45 -2.07 13.07
N ASN A 200 4.35 -3.39 12.90
CA ASN A 200 5.40 -4.18 12.30
C ASN A 200 5.32 -4.09 10.76
N LEU A 201 6.46 -3.85 10.13
CA LEU A 201 6.65 -3.92 8.68
C LEU A 201 7.57 -5.08 8.30
N PRO A 202 7.45 -5.61 7.07
CA PRO A 202 8.41 -6.57 6.58
C PRO A 202 9.81 -5.94 6.51
N PRO A 203 10.89 -6.69 6.80
CA PRO A 203 12.24 -6.23 6.55
C PRO A 203 12.43 -5.80 5.09
N HIS A 204 13.27 -4.79 4.83
CA HIS A 204 13.45 -4.23 3.49
C HIS A 204 13.70 -5.27 2.40
N GLN A 205 14.54 -6.27 2.68
CA GLN A 205 14.85 -7.34 1.71
C GLN A 205 13.61 -8.18 1.36
N PHE A 206 12.78 -8.51 2.36
CA PHE A 206 11.52 -9.21 2.14
C PHE A 206 10.57 -8.33 1.34
N ASN A 207 10.42 -7.08 1.74
CA ASN A 207 9.47 -6.14 1.13
C ASN A 207 9.77 -5.89 -0.35
N CYS A 208 11.04 -5.72 -0.73
CA CYS A 208 11.44 -5.57 -2.13
C CYS A 208 11.01 -6.78 -2.98
N LEU A 209 11.33 -7.99 -2.56
CA LEU A 209 10.97 -9.22 -3.30
C LEU A 209 9.45 -9.42 -3.35
N TYR A 210 8.76 -9.17 -2.24
CA TYR A 210 7.32 -9.31 -2.15
C TYR A 210 6.58 -8.36 -3.10
N ILE A 211 6.95 -7.07 -3.09
CA ILE A 211 6.33 -6.05 -3.96
C ILE A 211 6.63 -6.34 -5.43
N MET A 212 7.86 -6.72 -5.78
CA MET A 212 8.20 -7.08 -7.16
C MET A 212 7.39 -8.29 -7.63
N ASN A 213 7.28 -9.33 -6.81
CA ASN A 213 6.51 -10.52 -7.17
C ASN A 213 5.02 -10.22 -7.30
N HIS A 214 4.47 -9.40 -6.39
CA HIS A 214 3.09 -8.95 -6.43
C HIS A 214 2.79 -8.13 -7.70
N ALA A 215 3.63 -7.15 -8.03
CA ALA A 215 3.51 -6.36 -9.26
C ALA A 215 3.62 -7.24 -10.52
N TRP A 216 4.54 -8.21 -10.53
CA TRP A 216 4.70 -9.17 -11.61
C TRP A 216 3.46 -10.05 -11.79
N HIS A 217 2.88 -10.52 -10.69
CA HIS A 217 1.64 -11.30 -10.74
C HIS A 217 0.48 -10.53 -11.35
N HIS A 218 0.28 -9.27 -10.96
CA HIS A 218 -0.71 -8.38 -11.57
C HIS A 218 -0.45 -8.17 -13.06
N PHE A 219 0.80 -7.92 -13.43
CA PHE A 219 1.19 -7.72 -14.84
C PHE A 219 0.85 -8.93 -15.73
N ILE A 220 1.14 -10.14 -15.27
CA ILE A 220 0.83 -11.37 -16.02
C ILE A 220 -0.67 -11.64 -16.08
N SER A 221 -1.39 -11.38 -15.00
CA SER A 221 -2.81 -11.75 -14.87
C SER A 221 -3.77 -10.76 -15.53
N GLY A 222 -3.45 -9.47 -15.54
CA GLY A 222 -4.36 -8.42 -16.00
C GLY A 222 -3.71 -7.31 -16.82
N GLY A 223 -2.41 -7.36 -17.01
CA GLY A 223 -1.65 -6.23 -17.56
C GLY A 223 -1.42 -5.14 -16.52
N ILE A 224 -0.60 -4.14 -16.87
CA ILE A 224 -0.50 -2.90 -16.11
C ILE A 224 -1.58 -1.97 -16.66
N GLY A 225 -2.64 -1.77 -15.87
CA GLY A 225 -3.78 -0.93 -16.23
C GLY A 225 -3.41 0.52 -16.48
#